data_e57d728728c7ea6ad896db5cfc2dba7e
#
_entry.id   e57d728728c7ea6ad896db5cfc2dba7e
#
_cell.length_a   1.000
_cell.length_b   1.000
_cell.length_c   1.000
_cell.angle_alpha   90.00
_cell.angle_beta   90.00
_cell.angle_gamma   90.00
#
_symmetry.space_group_name_H-M   'P 1'
#
loop_
_entity.id
_entity.type
_entity.pdbx_description
1 polymer ?
#
loop_
_entity_poly.entity_id
_entity_poly.type
_entity_poly.pdbx_seq_one_letter_code
_entity_poly.pdbx_strand_id
1 'polypeptide(L)'
;MSTQFMKATVRLGALLTFALMATQGCSRKEQLPPSNNLATRPVIYTTFYPTFYFAKVIGGDAVEVVNPCPCEEDPPFWAPPARVIEDYQRADMVIINGAGYEKWIDKVTLPENRLVDSTKSLQSVLIRYPEAVTHSHGPAGAHSHTGVDGNT
;
A
#
# COMPACT_ATOMS: atom_id res chain seq x y z
N MET A 1 -2.40 38.50 -77.51
CA MET A 1 -3.03 38.71 -76.19
C MET A 1 -3.34 37.34 -75.51
N SER A 2 -2.56 36.29 -75.70
CA SER A 2 -2.95 34.95 -75.16
C SER A 2 -1.92 34.30 -74.23
N THR A 3 -0.69 34.78 -74.10
CA THR A 3 0.37 34.13 -73.32
C THR A 3 0.49 34.58 -71.85
N GLN A 4 -0.11 35.69 -71.48
CA GLN A 4 -0.03 36.24 -70.13
C GLN A 4 -1.11 35.57 -69.18
N PHE A 5 -2.25 35.17 -69.74
CA PHE A 5 -3.32 34.54 -68.94
C PHE A 5 -2.98 33.11 -68.51
N MET A 6 -2.20 32.40 -69.28
CA MET A 6 -1.85 31.01 -69.02
C MET A 6 -0.79 30.87 -67.91
N LYS A 7 0.04 31.92 -67.72
CA LYS A 7 1.07 31.90 -66.66
C LYS A 7 0.51 32.26 -65.27
N ALA A 8 -0.60 32.98 -65.21
CA ALA A 8 -1.27 33.37 -63.96
C ALA A 8 -2.03 32.19 -63.33
N THR A 9 -2.72 31.39 -64.14
CA THR A 9 -3.49 30.23 -63.68
C THR A 9 -2.60 29.09 -63.15
N VAL A 10 -1.42 28.88 -63.75
CA VAL A 10 -0.47 27.82 -63.25
C VAL A 10 0.14 28.22 -61.91
N ARG A 11 0.41 29.52 -61.69
CA ARG A 11 0.97 29.98 -60.41
C ARG A 11 -0.05 29.97 -59.25
N LEU A 12 -1.33 30.15 -59.52
CA LEU A 12 -2.37 30.10 -58.52
C LEU A 12 -2.68 28.67 -58.11
N GLY A 13 -2.64 27.72 -59.05
CA GLY A 13 -2.83 26.29 -58.73
C GLY A 13 -1.69 25.68 -57.91
N ALA A 14 -0.45 26.13 -58.12
CA ALA A 14 0.70 25.64 -57.35
C ALA A 14 0.74 26.13 -55.88
N LEU A 15 0.21 27.33 -55.65
CA LEU A 15 0.10 27.88 -54.29
C LEU A 15 -1.04 27.23 -53.46
N LEU A 16 -2.13 26.82 -54.14
CA LEU A 16 -3.24 26.18 -53.45
C LEU A 16 -2.94 24.72 -53.06
N THR A 17 -2.15 24.02 -53.86
CA THR A 17 -1.73 22.62 -53.56
C THR A 17 -0.71 22.54 -52.43
N PHE A 18 0.13 23.57 -52.23
CA PHE A 18 1.09 23.59 -51.13
C PHE A 18 0.45 23.89 -49.76
N ALA A 19 -0.64 24.67 -49.77
CA ALA A 19 -1.34 25.01 -48.51
C ALA A 19 -2.17 23.84 -47.94
N LEU A 20 -2.53 22.83 -48.77
CA LEU A 20 -3.35 21.71 -48.31
C LEU A 20 -2.55 20.54 -47.73
N MET A 21 -1.22 20.53 -47.89
CA MET A 21 -0.36 19.50 -47.29
C MET A 21 0.14 19.79 -45.87
N ALA A 22 -0.15 20.96 -45.31
CA ALA A 22 0.35 21.37 -44.02
C ALA A 22 -0.58 21.02 -42.82
N THR A 23 -1.72 20.37 -43.05
CA THR A 23 -2.70 20.05 -41.99
C THR A 23 -2.83 18.58 -41.63
N GLN A 24 -1.95 17.71 -42.14
CA GLN A 24 -1.84 16.36 -41.57
C GLN A 24 -0.97 16.42 -40.31
N GLY A 25 -1.49 17.05 -39.27
CA GLY A 25 -1.00 16.89 -37.92
C GLY A 25 -1.09 15.40 -37.56
N CYS A 26 0.07 14.73 -37.58
CA CYS A 26 0.22 13.42 -36.99
C CYS A 26 -0.20 13.49 -35.52
N SER A 27 -1.46 13.21 -35.22
CA SER A 27 -1.83 12.68 -33.91
C SER A 27 -1.17 11.31 -33.76
N ARG A 28 0.12 11.31 -33.52
CA ARG A 28 0.82 10.16 -33.01
C ARG A 28 0.22 9.94 -31.61
N LYS A 29 -0.80 9.10 -31.51
CA LYS A 29 -1.14 8.46 -30.24
C LYS A 29 0.16 7.80 -29.81
N GLU A 30 0.81 8.40 -28.85
CA GLU A 30 1.94 7.82 -28.14
C GLU A 30 1.38 6.59 -27.44
N GLN A 31 1.45 5.48 -28.16
CA GLN A 31 1.15 4.18 -27.63
C GLN A 31 2.31 3.90 -26.68
N LEU A 32 2.08 4.20 -25.38
CA LEU A 32 2.94 3.70 -24.32
C LEU A 32 3.16 2.22 -24.58
N PRO A 33 4.42 1.75 -24.63
CA PRO A 33 4.66 0.32 -24.77
C PRO A 33 3.86 -0.39 -23.69
N PRO A 34 3.24 -1.54 -23.99
CA PRO A 34 2.63 -2.34 -22.95
C PRO A 34 3.71 -2.58 -21.89
N SER A 35 3.52 -2.04 -20.70
CA SER A 35 4.40 -2.34 -19.60
C SER A 35 4.17 -3.81 -19.25
N ASN A 36 4.98 -4.67 -19.85
CA ASN A 36 5.14 -6.07 -19.44
C ASN A 36 5.90 -6.17 -18.10
N ASN A 37 5.79 -5.14 -17.27
CA ASN A 37 6.03 -5.31 -15.86
C ASN A 37 4.84 -6.16 -15.37
N LEU A 38 5.09 -7.44 -15.19
CA LEU A 38 4.46 -8.20 -14.13
C LEU A 38 4.84 -7.45 -12.84
N ALA A 39 4.14 -6.35 -12.56
CA ALA A 39 4.29 -5.63 -11.31
C ALA A 39 3.90 -6.65 -10.24
N THR A 40 4.89 -7.20 -9.56
CA THR A 40 4.66 -8.01 -8.38
C THR A 40 3.81 -7.15 -7.45
N ARG A 41 2.65 -7.66 -7.08
CA ARG A 41 1.75 -6.95 -6.17
C ARG A 41 2.51 -6.61 -4.88
N PRO A 42 2.37 -5.40 -4.35
CA PRO A 42 2.96 -5.07 -3.06
C PRO A 42 2.52 -6.08 -1.99
N VAL A 43 3.46 -6.49 -1.15
CA VAL A 43 3.22 -7.46 -0.08
C VAL A 43 3.04 -6.70 1.24
N ILE A 44 1.88 -6.86 1.86
CA ILE A 44 1.52 -6.23 3.12
C ILE A 44 1.49 -7.30 4.21
N TYR A 45 2.27 -7.11 5.25
CA TYR A 45 2.23 -7.96 6.44
C TYR A 45 1.38 -7.31 7.52
N THR A 46 0.61 -8.11 8.22
CA THR A 46 -0.25 -7.67 9.33
C THR A 46 0.00 -8.52 10.57
N THR A 47 -0.33 -8.02 11.73
CA THR A 47 0.02 -8.65 13.02
C THR A 47 -1.10 -9.47 13.61
N PHE A 48 -2.35 -9.23 13.17
CA PHE A 48 -3.50 -9.99 13.63
C PHE A 48 -4.69 -9.88 12.67
N TYR A 49 -5.74 -10.68 12.91
CA TYR A 49 -6.83 -10.86 11.96
C TYR A 49 -7.59 -9.56 11.57
N PRO A 50 -7.96 -8.64 12.49
CA PRO A 50 -8.66 -7.41 12.09
C PRO A 50 -7.88 -6.56 11.11
N THR A 51 -6.57 -6.30 11.33
CA THR A 51 -5.73 -5.55 10.39
C THR A 51 -5.58 -6.28 9.06
N PHE A 52 -5.47 -7.61 9.08
CA PHE A 52 -5.49 -8.44 7.88
C PHE A 52 -6.78 -8.28 7.09
N TYR A 53 -7.93 -8.40 7.75
CA TYR A 53 -9.23 -8.28 7.11
C TYR A 53 -9.41 -6.93 6.44
N PHE A 54 -9.13 -5.83 7.15
CA PHE A 54 -9.24 -4.49 6.58
C PHE A 54 -8.26 -4.26 5.43
N ALA A 55 -7.02 -4.70 5.57
CA ALA A 55 -6.04 -4.60 4.48
C ALA A 55 -6.50 -5.36 3.22
N LYS A 56 -7.09 -6.54 3.37
CA LYS A 56 -7.67 -7.31 2.26
C LYS A 56 -8.84 -6.60 1.62
N VAL A 57 -9.77 -6.07 2.42
CA VAL A 57 -10.96 -5.38 1.90
C VAL A 57 -10.59 -4.10 1.16
N ILE A 58 -9.65 -3.32 1.68
CA ILE A 58 -9.21 -2.06 1.10
C ILE A 58 -8.34 -2.29 -0.14
N GLY A 59 -7.37 -3.21 -0.04
CA GLY A 59 -6.38 -3.46 -1.08
C GLY A 59 -6.89 -4.32 -2.24
N GLY A 60 -7.90 -5.17 -2.00
CA GLY A 60 -8.47 -6.07 -3.01
C GLY A 60 -7.39 -6.89 -3.71
N ASP A 61 -7.46 -6.94 -5.03
CA ASP A 61 -6.51 -7.67 -5.88
C ASP A 61 -5.21 -6.89 -6.18
N ALA A 62 -5.13 -5.63 -5.75
CA ALA A 62 -3.97 -4.78 -6.01
C ALA A 62 -2.77 -5.12 -5.12
N VAL A 63 -2.98 -5.82 -4.00
CA VAL A 63 -1.96 -6.16 -3.01
C VAL A 63 -2.05 -7.63 -2.60
N GLU A 64 -0.94 -8.16 -2.09
CA GLU A 64 -0.91 -9.42 -1.36
C GLU A 64 -0.87 -9.12 0.14
N VAL A 65 -1.80 -9.69 0.91
CA VAL A 65 -1.85 -9.47 2.37
C VAL A 65 -1.59 -10.78 3.09
N VAL A 66 -0.66 -10.74 4.03
CA VAL A 66 -0.21 -11.88 4.83
C VAL A 66 -0.41 -11.59 6.31
N ASN A 67 -1.00 -12.54 7.04
CA ASN A 67 -1.03 -12.56 8.50
C ASN A 67 -0.35 -13.84 8.97
N PRO A 68 0.91 -13.78 9.45
CA PRO A 68 1.64 -14.99 9.82
C PRO A 68 1.34 -15.50 11.24
N CYS A 69 0.58 -14.73 12.04
CA CYS A 69 0.18 -15.18 13.37
C CYS A 69 -0.72 -16.42 13.27
N PRO A 70 -0.34 -17.55 13.86
CA PRO A 70 -1.17 -18.76 13.86
C PRO A 70 -2.51 -18.51 14.57
N CYS A 71 -3.57 -19.21 14.14
CA CYS A 71 -4.91 -19.02 14.73
C CYS A 71 -5.03 -19.57 16.16
N GLU A 72 -4.10 -20.42 16.58
CA GLU A 72 -4.02 -20.98 17.92
C GLU A 72 -3.26 -20.09 18.92
N GLU A 73 -2.55 -19.08 18.42
CA GLU A 73 -1.77 -18.13 19.24
C GLU A 73 -2.61 -16.90 19.59
N ASP A 74 -2.34 -16.36 20.77
CA ASP A 74 -2.90 -15.07 21.16
C ASP A 74 -2.02 -13.93 20.62
N PRO A 75 -2.49 -13.14 19.64
CA PRO A 75 -1.65 -12.21 18.90
C PRO A 75 -0.86 -11.21 19.75
N PRO A 76 -1.37 -10.65 20.87
CA PRO A 76 -0.60 -9.75 21.73
C PRO A 76 0.66 -10.39 22.32
N PHE A 77 0.61 -11.70 22.59
CA PHE A 77 1.66 -12.44 23.27
C PHE A 77 2.46 -13.36 22.35
N TRP A 78 2.01 -13.50 21.11
CA TRP A 78 2.73 -14.26 20.11
C TRP A 78 4.13 -13.69 19.91
N ALA A 79 5.13 -14.56 19.88
CA ALA A 79 6.52 -14.20 19.59
C ALA A 79 6.91 -14.77 18.22
N PRO A 80 6.95 -13.96 17.18
CA PRO A 80 7.31 -14.41 15.84
C PRO A 80 8.71 -15.04 15.82
N PRO A 81 8.93 -16.18 15.18
CA PRO A 81 10.26 -16.73 14.97
C PRO A 81 11.09 -15.83 14.05
N ALA A 82 12.42 -15.90 14.16
CA ALA A 82 13.34 -15.02 13.42
C ALA A 82 13.06 -14.94 11.92
N ARG A 83 12.73 -16.06 11.28
CA ARG A 83 12.36 -16.11 9.86
C ARG A 83 11.14 -15.23 9.56
N VAL A 84 10.14 -15.22 10.41
CA VAL A 84 8.94 -14.40 10.22
C VAL A 84 9.26 -12.93 10.43
N ILE A 85 10.16 -12.59 11.38
CA ILE A 85 10.67 -11.22 11.53
C ILE A 85 11.37 -10.75 10.25
N GLU A 86 12.20 -11.59 9.63
CA GLU A 86 12.82 -11.28 8.33
C GLU A 86 11.81 -11.05 7.23
N ASP A 87 10.69 -11.80 7.22
CA ASP A 87 9.61 -11.60 6.26
C ASP A 87 8.91 -10.26 6.49
N TYR A 88 8.62 -9.86 7.74
CA TYR A 88 8.14 -8.52 8.08
C TYR A 88 9.10 -7.42 7.61
N GLN A 89 10.41 -7.61 7.78
CA GLN A 89 11.42 -6.63 7.36
C GLN A 89 11.51 -6.46 5.84
N ARG A 90 11.17 -7.50 5.07
CA ARG A 90 11.15 -7.48 3.60
C ARG A 90 9.85 -6.97 2.99
N ALA A 91 8.77 -6.96 3.76
CA ALA A 91 7.46 -6.52 3.29
C ALA A 91 7.48 -5.08 2.78
N ASP A 92 6.63 -4.77 1.80
CA ASP A 92 6.45 -3.41 1.29
C ASP A 92 5.74 -2.51 2.30
N MET A 93 4.90 -3.10 3.16
CA MET A 93 4.23 -2.43 4.27
C MET A 93 3.96 -3.42 5.41
N VAL A 94 4.07 -2.92 6.64
CA VAL A 94 3.68 -3.64 7.84
C VAL A 94 2.59 -2.85 8.55
N ILE A 95 1.44 -3.46 8.79
CA ILE A 95 0.32 -2.83 9.53
C ILE A 95 0.22 -3.50 10.90
N ILE A 96 0.42 -2.71 11.94
CA ILE A 96 0.25 -3.11 13.34
C ILE A 96 -1.02 -2.50 13.92
N ASN A 97 -1.55 -3.12 14.96
CA ASN A 97 -2.60 -2.49 15.76
C ASN A 97 -2.07 -1.23 16.44
N GLY A 98 -0.92 -1.33 17.05
CA GLY A 98 -0.33 -0.25 17.85
C GLY A 98 -0.89 -0.22 19.27
N ALA A 99 -0.70 0.92 19.96
CA ALA A 99 -1.12 1.10 21.36
C ALA A 99 -0.57 0.02 22.32
N GLY A 100 0.63 -0.51 22.04
CA GLY A 100 1.27 -1.55 22.86
C GLY A 100 0.62 -2.92 22.78
N TYR A 101 -0.21 -3.17 21.75
CA TYR A 101 -0.89 -4.46 21.56
C TYR A 101 0.11 -5.58 21.26
N GLU A 102 0.99 -5.40 20.30
CA GLU A 102 2.00 -6.38 19.91
C GLU A 102 3.25 -6.27 20.77
N LYS A 103 3.36 -7.10 21.81
CA LYS A 103 4.47 -7.05 22.78
C LYS A 103 5.84 -7.38 22.20
N TRP A 104 5.90 -8.01 21.02
CA TRP A 104 7.15 -8.36 20.35
C TRP A 104 7.77 -7.22 19.53
N ILE A 105 6.97 -6.21 19.13
CA ILE A 105 7.43 -5.10 18.30
C ILE A 105 8.59 -4.35 18.94
N ASP A 106 8.55 -4.12 20.23
CA ASP A 106 9.60 -3.40 20.98
C ASP A 106 10.93 -4.18 21.07
N LYS A 107 10.91 -5.45 20.70
CA LYS A 107 12.09 -6.36 20.77
C LYS A 107 12.79 -6.57 19.44
N VAL A 108 12.27 -5.96 18.37
CA VAL A 108 12.77 -6.13 17.00
C VAL A 108 12.92 -4.80 16.30
N THR A 109 13.69 -4.77 15.22
CA THR A 109 13.81 -3.59 14.37
C THR A 109 13.01 -3.81 13.08
N LEU A 110 12.00 -2.98 12.85
CA LEU A 110 11.26 -2.92 11.59
C LEU A 110 11.54 -1.60 10.87
N PRO A 111 11.46 -1.56 9.52
CA PRO A 111 11.64 -0.34 8.76
C PRO A 111 10.53 0.68 9.05
N GLU A 112 10.83 1.76 9.74
CA GLU A 112 9.85 2.78 10.16
C GLU A 112 9.07 3.38 8.99
N ASN A 113 9.71 3.55 7.83
CA ASN A 113 9.08 4.09 6.63
C ASN A 113 8.06 3.17 5.97
N ARG A 114 7.97 1.92 6.43
CA ARG A 114 6.99 0.91 5.97
C ARG A 114 6.04 0.47 7.07
N LEU A 115 6.21 0.99 8.29
CA LEU A 115 5.40 0.63 9.44
C LEU A 115 4.20 1.58 9.57
N VAL A 116 3.01 1.00 9.60
CA VAL A 116 1.74 1.70 9.80
C VAL A 116 1.13 1.25 11.13
N ASP A 117 1.11 2.16 12.10
CA ASP A 117 0.38 1.98 13.36
C ASP A 117 -1.05 2.48 13.17
N SER A 118 -2.03 1.57 13.25
CA SER A 118 -3.44 1.87 13.03
C SER A 118 -4.06 2.76 14.11
N THR A 119 -3.44 2.83 15.28
CA THR A 119 -3.92 3.65 16.42
C THR A 119 -3.19 4.98 16.57
N LYS A 120 -2.18 5.25 15.75
CA LYS A 120 -1.33 6.44 15.88
C LYS A 120 -2.12 7.75 15.94
N SER A 121 -3.19 7.87 15.17
CA SER A 121 -4.07 9.06 15.17
C SER A 121 -5.14 9.03 16.25
N LEU A 122 -5.31 7.94 17.00
CA LEU A 122 -6.38 7.70 17.96
C LEU A 122 -5.94 7.83 19.42
N GLN A 123 -4.74 8.33 19.67
CA GLN A 123 -4.15 8.38 21.02
C GLN A 123 -5.02 9.10 22.06
N SER A 124 -5.80 10.10 21.65
CA SER A 124 -6.68 10.86 22.54
C SER A 124 -7.96 10.12 22.94
N VAL A 125 -8.32 9.07 22.18
CA VAL A 125 -9.56 8.30 22.43
C VAL A 125 -9.28 6.89 22.96
N LEU A 126 -8.00 6.53 23.14
CA LEU A 126 -7.63 5.25 23.75
C LEU A 126 -8.12 5.19 25.20
N ILE A 127 -8.77 4.09 25.55
CA ILE A 127 -9.17 3.80 26.92
C ILE A 127 -7.93 3.34 27.71
N ARG A 128 -7.59 4.08 28.75
CA ARG A 128 -6.46 3.75 29.63
C ARG A 128 -6.99 3.19 30.94
N TYR A 129 -6.48 2.06 31.34
CA TYR A 129 -6.83 1.42 32.59
C TYR A 129 -5.78 1.80 33.66
N PRO A 130 -6.14 2.52 34.73
CA PRO A 130 -5.19 2.95 35.76
C PRO A 130 -4.73 1.81 36.66
N GLU A 131 -5.44 0.69 36.66
CA GLU A 131 -5.18 -0.46 37.53
C GLU A 131 -4.83 -1.70 36.70
N ALA A 132 -4.07 -2.60 37.34
CA ALA A 132 -3.77 -3.89 36.74
C ALA A 132 -5.05 -4.73 36.64
N VAL A 133 -5.37 -5.17 35.44
CA VAL A 133 -6.46 -6.12 35.18
C VAL A 133 -5.89 -7.52 35.16
N THR A 134 -6.34 -8.37 36.08
CA THR A 134 -5.98 -9.78 36.11
C THR A 134 -7.11 -10.61 35.54
N HIS A 135 -6.81 -11.41 34.53
CA HIS A 135 -7.77 -12.36 33.95
C HIS A 135 -7.08 -13.68 33.65
N SER A 136 -7.87 -14.74 33.43
CA SER A 136 -7.37 -16.06 33.13
C SER A 136 -7.98 -16.56 31.84
N HIS A 137 -7.14 -17.03 30.95
CA HIS A 137 -7.51 -17.69 29.69
C HIS A 137 -7.43 -19.23 29.84
N GLY A 138 -8.17 -19.79 30.82
CA GLY A 138 -8.22 -21.22 31.05
C GLY A 138 -7.10 -21.76 31.96
N PRO A 139 -6.82 -23.08 31.92
CA PRO A 139 -5.93 -23.73 32.88
C PRO A 139 -4.45 -23.34 32.79
N ALA A 140 -4.02 -22.59 31.76
CA ALA A 140 -2.64 -22.22 31.54
C ALA A 140 -2.15 -20.96 32.30
N GLY A 141 -2.98 -20.27 33.02
CA GLY A 141 -2.55 -19.22 33.95
C GLY A 141 -3.33 -17.93 33.93
N ALA A 142 -3.42 -17.33 35.09
CA ALA A 142 -3.80 -15.94 35.28
C ALA A 142 -2.58 -15.05 35.03
N HIS A 143 -2.77 -13.96 34.29
CA HIS A 143 -1.76 -12.91 34.13
C HIS A 143 -2.39 -11.55 34.36
N SER A 144 -1.58 -10.59 34.77
CA SER A 144 -2.04 -9.23 35.01
C SER A 144 -1.45 -8.27 33.99
N HIS A 145 -2.27 -7.38 33.51
CA HIS A 145 -1.88 -6.27 32.66
C HIS A 145 -1.80 -5.00 33.50
N THR A 146 -0.64 -4.39 33.57
CA THR A 146 -0.49 -3.07 34.18
C THR A 146 -0.89 -2.02 33.17
N GLY A 147 -1.95 -1.29 33.48
CA GLY A 147 -2.59 -0.33 32.57
C GLY A 147 -1.83 0.96 32.28
N VAL A 148 -0.49 0.96 32.33
CA VAL A 148 0.27 2.18 32.09
C VAL A 148 0.36 2.51 30.59
N ASP A 149 0.27 1.52 29.74
CA ASP A 149 0.46 1.68 28.28
C ASP A 149 -0.84 1.55 27.46
N GLY A 150 -1.95 1.50 28.15
CA GLY A 150 -3.28 1.74 27.64
C GLY A 150 -3.67 0.98 26.41
N ASN A 151 -3.46 -0.26 26.31
CA ASN A 151 -4.22 -1.19 25.51
C ASN A 151 -3.63 -2.59 25.61
N THR A 152 -4.35 -3.44 26.21
CA THR A 152 -4.02 -4.87 26.22
C THR A 152 -5.14 -5.64 25.57
#